data_0347d43881b27109b9e035d1921551b4
#
_entry.id   0347d43881b27109b9e035d1921551b4
#
_cell.length_a   1.000
_cell.length_b   1.000
_cell.length_c   1.000
_cell.angle_alpha   90.00
_cell.angle_beta   90.00
_cell.angle_gamma   90.00
#
_symmetry.space_group_name_H-M   'P 1'
#
loop_
_entity.id
_entity.type
_entity.pdbx_description
1 polymer ?
#
loop_
_entity_poly.entity_id
_entity_poly.type
_entity_poly.pdbx_seq_one_letter_code
_entity_poly.pdbx_strand_id
1 'polypeptide(L)'
;QNALLKPRVALCVPSAITDVESRAVVEAAVKAGARKVYLIEEPVAAAIGAKIDISKPSGHLVLDIGGGTADIAVLSLNGIVQKESIKLGGDKFDQAVVRYLRERYGLLIGEKMAEMVKREIGTVGREPGNEVFDVKGRNLTTGLPEKRSISAAELRPCLLEIAQQIVSAMQSVLERTPPELVGDIFTSGAVMTGGGSLLRGLDELIEEKLHIKAEVAESAEECVAIGT
;
A
#
# COMPACT_ATOMS: atom_id res chain seq x y z
N GLN A 1 39.36 2.58 4.18
CA GLN A 1 39.19 1.47 3.24
C GLN A 1 39.10 2.05 1.85
N ASN A 2 40.07 1.76 1.00
CA ASN A 2 40.15 2.24 -0.39
C ASN A 2 39.14 1.44 -1.24
N ALA A 3 37.92 1.94 -1.38
CA ALA A 3 37.04 1.47 -2.44
C ALA A 3 37.54 2.05 -3.79
N LEU A 4 38.33 1.29 -4.51
CA LEU A 4 38.84 1.68 -5.83
C LEU A 4 37.76 1.90 -6.89
N LEU A 5 36.55 1.41 -6.65
CA LEU A 5 35.40 1.54 -7.54
C LEU A 5 34.15 2.03 -6.75
N LYS A 6 33.72 3.23 -7.08
CA LYS A 6 32.45 3.76 -6.55
C LYS A 6 31.28 2.98 -7.17
N PRO A 7 30.28 2.55 -6.36
CA PRO A 7 29.15 1.76 -6.84
C PRO A 7 28.19 2.57 -7.74
N ARG A 8 27.49 1.87 -8.63
CA ARG A 8 26.23 2.35 -9.19
C ARG A 8 25.14 1.98 -8.21
N VAL A 9 24.17 2.86 -7.99
CA VAL A 9 23.10 2.69 -7.01
C VAL A 9 21.76 2.89 -7.71
N ALA A 10 20.83 1.95 -7.52
CA ALA A 10 19.44 2.14 -7.83
C ALA A 10 18.71 2.51 -6.53
N LEU A 11 17.80 3.46 -6.58
CA LEU A 11 16.99 3.90 -5.45
C LEU A 11 15.54 3.96 -5.87
N CYS A 12 14.69 3.35 -5.09
CA CYS A 12 13.25 3.47 -5.28
C CYS A 12 12.74 4.77 -4.69
N VAL A 13 11.80 5.39 -5.39
CA VAL A 13 11.17 6.66 -4.99
C VAL A 13 9.67 6.61 -5.23
N PRO A 14 8.87 7.28 -4.36
CA PRO A 14 7.42 7.37 -4.57
C PRO A 14 7.07 8.01 -5.90
N SER A 15 5.94 7.62 -6.48
CA SER A 15 5.47 8.15 -7.77
C SER A 15 5.15 9.65 -7.75
N ALA A 16 4.86 10.21 -6.57
CA ALA A 16 4.54 11.63 -6.38
C ALA A 16 5.77 12.48 -5.99
N ILE A 17 7.00 11.94 -6.11
CA ILE A 17 8.21 12.68 -5.77
C ILE A 17 8.37 13.92 -6.66
N THR A 18 8.70 15.05 -6.05
CA THR A 18 8.99 16.29 -6.77
C THR A 18 10.40 16.30 -7.36
N ASP A 19 10.64 17.16 -8.37
CA ASP A 19 11.98 17.32 -8.96
C ASP A 19 13.01 17.75 -7.92
N VAL A 20 12.62 18.56 -6.93
CA VAL A 20 13.53 19.03 -5.86
C VAL A 20 13.90 17.87 -4.95
N GLU A 21 12.95 17.06 -4.54
CA GLU A 21 13.18 15.87 -3.72
C GLU A 21 14.02 14.83 -4.47
N SER A 22 13.72 14.58 -5.75
CA SER A 22 14.50 13.68 -6.62
C SER A 22 15.97 14.10 -6.68
N ARG A 23 16.25 15.40 -6.88
CA ARG A 23 17.61 15.94 -6.87
C ARG A 23 18.27 15.76 -5.50
N ALA A 24 17.56 16.03 -4.42
CA ALA A 24 18.08 15.86 -3.06
C ALA A 24 18.48 14.41 -2.77
N VAL A 25 17.65 13.44 -3.18
CA VAL A 25 17.94 12.00 -3.06
C VAL A 25 19.20 11.62 -3.85
N VAL A 26 19.29 12.05 -5.11
CA VAL A 26 20.47 11.81 -5.95
C VAL A 26 21.75 12.43 -5.35
N GLU A 27 21.68 13.69 -4.91
CA GLU A 27 22.81 14.36 -4.26
C GLU A 27 23.25 13.67 -2.98
N ALA A 28 22.32 13.24 -2.15
CA ALA A 28 22.63 12.50 -0.93
C ALA A 28 23.36 11.19 -1.23
N ALA A 29 22.91 10.43 -2.21
CA ALA A 29 23.55 9.19 -2.63
C ALA A 29 24.95 9.43 -3.24
N VAL A 30 25.13 10.48 -4.03
CA VAL A 30 26.44 10.85 -4.59
C VAL A 30 27.39 11.29 -3.47
N LYS A 31 26.93 12.10 -2.50
CA LYS A 31 27.70 12.49 -1.31
C LYS A 31 28.09 11.28 -0.45
N ALA A 32 27.24 10.26 -0.38
CA ALA A 32 27.54 8.99 0.29
C ALA A 32 28.54 8.10 -0.48
N GLY A 33 28.93 8.49 -1.70
CA GLY A 33 29.98 7.83 -2.48
C GLY A 33 29.52 7.09 -3.73
N ALA A 34 28.25 7.20 -4.13
CA ALA A 34 27.78 6.61 -5.38
C ALA A 34 28.44 7.26 -6.58
N ARG A 35 28.81 6.42 -7.59
CA ARG A 35 29.32 6.90 -8.88
C ARG A 35 28.21 7.38 -9.80
N LYS A 36 27.08 6.65 -9.79
CA LYS A 36 25.89 6.94 -10.59
C LYS A 36 24.67 6.47 -9.83
N VAL A 37 23.62 7.27 -9.83
CA VAL A 37 22.35 6.98 -9.19
C VAL A 37 21.28 6.85 -10.27
N TYR A 38 20.44 5.82 -10.15
CA TYR A 38 19.25 5.60 -10.95
C TYR A 38 18.05 5.67 -10.01
N LEU A 39 17.05 6.43 -10.37
CA LEU A 39 15.79 6.47 -9.65
C LEU A 39 14.80 5.55 -10.38
N ILE A 40 14.09 4.73 -9.62
CA ILE A 40 13.03 3.85 -10.09
C ILE A 40 11.77 4.21 -9.31
N GLU A 41 10.65 4.43 -9.99
CA GLU A 41 9.39 4.69 -9.29
C GLU A 41 8.84 3.42 -8.65
N GLU A 42 8.28 3.54 -7.44
CA GLU A 42 7.78 2.40 -6.63
C GLU A 42 6.88 1.44 -7.41
N PRO A 43 5.88 1.87 -8.20
CA PRO A 43 5.03 0.93 -8.93
C PRO A 43 5.78 0.13 -10.01
N VAL A 44 6.84 0.71 -10.60
CA VAL A 44 7.69 -0.01 -11.58
C VAL A 44 8.52 -1.07 -10.87
N ALA A 45 9.16 -0.70 -9.75
CA ALA A 45 9.88 -1.66 -8.93
C ALA A 45 8.95 -2.76 -8.40
N ALA A 46 7.76 -2.39 -7.90
CA ALA A 46 6.73 -3.32 -7.44
C ALA A 46 6.34 -4.34 -8.52
N ALA A 47 6.11 -3.87 -9.76
CA ALA A 47 5.80 -4.74 -10.89
C ALA A 47 6.92 -5.74 -11.20
N ILE A 48 8.17 -5.25 -11.24
CA ILE A 48 9.35 -6.09 -11.49
C ILE A 48 9.49 -7.14 -10.37
N GLY A 49 9.38 -6.72 -9.11
CA GLY A 49 9.45 -7.62 -7.96
C GLY A 49 8.32 -8.65 -7.92
N ALA A 50 7.13 -8.27 -8.36
CA ALA A 50 5.99 -9.17 -8.55
C ALA A 50 6.12 -10.07 -9.81
N LYS A 51 7.23 -9.98 -10.54
CA LYS A 51 7.52 -10.77 -11.76
C LYS A 51 6.54 -10.49 -12.92
N ILE A 52 5.98 -9.29 -12.99
CA ILE A 52 5.12 -8.86 -14.09
C ILE A 52 5.99 -8.48 -15.29
N ASP A 53 5.74 -9.05 -16.45
CA ASP A 53 6.44 -8.70 -17.70
C ASP A 53 5.82 -7.43 -18.32
N ILE A 54 6.27 -6.27 -17.85
CA ILE A 54 5.83 -4.95 -18.33
C ILE A 54 6.45 -4.54 -19.66
N SER A 55 7.31 -5.37 -20.28
CA SER A 55 7.96 -5.06 -21.56
C SER A 55 7.03 -5.14 -22.76
N LYS A 56 5.91 -5.84 -22.62
CA LYS A 56 4.91 -6.04 -23.67
C LYS A 56 3.97 -4.84 -23.83
N PRO A 57 3.37 -4.67 -25.01
CA PRO A 57 2.37 -3.64 -25.26
C PRO A 57 1.00 -4.04 -24.69
N SER A 58 0.96 -4.42 -23.40
CA SER A 58 -0.24 -4.77 -22.65
C SER A 58 -0.34 -3.96 -21.37
N GLY A 59 -1.57 -3.65 -20.94
CA GLY A 59 -1.84 -2.91 -19.72
C GLY A 59 -1.70 -3.78 -18.47
N HIS A 60 -0.92 -3.32 -17.48
CA HIS A 60 -0.81 -3.95 -16.17
C HIS A 60 -1.15 -2.93 -15.08
N LEU A 61 -2.14 -3.24 -14.24
CA LEU A 61 -2.52 -2.41 -13.09
C LEU A 61 -1.80 -2.92 -11.84
N VAL A 62 -1.05 -2.03 -11.21
CA VAL A 62 -0.35 -2.29 -9.96
C VAL A 62 -0.85 -1.33 -8.89
N LEU A 63 -1.13 -1.87 -7.70
CA LEU A 63 -1.49 -1.15 -6.50
C LEU A 63 -0.46 -1.48 -5.42
N ASP A 64 0.42 -0.55 -5.10
CA ASP A 64 1.38 -0.68 -4.01
C ASP A 64 0.90 0.09 -2.77
N ILE A 65 0.63 -0.61 -1.68
CA ILE A 65 0.17 0.01 -0.42
C ILE A 65 1.26 -0.12 0.62
N GLY A 66 2.05 0.93 0.76
CA GLY A 66 3.06 1.07 1.80
C GLY A 66 2.50 1.48 3.17
N GLY A 67 3.37 1.95 4.06
CA GLY A 67 2.95 2.51 5.36
C GLY A 67 2.22 3.84 5.21
N GLY A 68 2.75 4.78 4.44
CA GLY A 68 2.23 6.15 4.31
C GLY A 68 1.38 6.43 3.07
N THR A 69 1.60 5.69 1.99
CA THR A 69 0.99 5.93 0.67
C THR A 69 0.38 4.68 0.07
N ALA A 70 -0.56 4.89 -0.84
CA ALA A 70 -0.96 3.91 -1.83
C ALA A 70 -0.66 4.49 -3.22
N ASP A 71 0.19 3.79 -3.96
CA ASP A 71 0.64 4.14 -5.28
C ASP A 71 -0.03 3.23 -6.31
N ILE A 72 -0.78 3.83 -7.22
CA ILE A 72 -1.55 3.14 -8.24
C ILE A 72 -0.94 3.50 -9.59
N ALA A 73 -0.64 2.50 -10.41
CA ALA A 73 -0.12 2.75 -11.74
C ALA A 73 -0.60 1.73 -12.77
N VAL A 74 -0.83 2.23 -13.98
CA VAL A 74 -0.95 1.41 -15.19
C VAL A 74 0.37 1.44 -15.93
N LEU A 75 0.96 0.27 -16.14
CA LEU A 75 2.26 0.06 -16.75
C LEU A 75 2.10 -0.62 -18.11
N SER A 76 2.91 -0.22 -19.09
CA SER A 76 3.02 -0.85 -20.40
C SER A 76 4.35 -0.46 -21.05
N LEU A 77 4.96 -1.34 -21.85
CA LEU A 77 6.21 -1.07 -22.59
C LEU A 77 7.34 -0.50 -21.70
N ASN A 78 7.53 -1.05 -20.51
CA ASN A 78 8.51 -0.60 -19.50
C ASN A 78 8.28 0.83 -18.97
N GLY A 79 7.10 1.39 -19.17
CA GLY A 79 6.79 2.76 -18.74
C GLY A 79 5.47 2.84 -17.98
N ILE A 80 5.30 3.97 -17.28
CA ILE A 80 4.05 4.33 -16.63
C ILE A 80 3.17 5.07 -17.64
N VAL A 81 1.97 4.55 -17.86
CA VAL A 81 0.95 5.17 -18.73
C VAL A 81 0.08 6.14 -17.94
N GLN A 82 -0.41 5.70 -16.78
CA GLN A 82 -1.16 6.51 -15.83
C GLN A 82 -0.74 6.17 -14.42
N LYS A 83 -0.78 7.15 -13.52
CA LYS A 83 -0.50 6.94 -12.11
C LYS A 83 -1.27 7.90 -11.22
N GLU A 84 -1.46 7.47 -9.99
CA GLU A 84 -1.93 8.30 -8.88
C GLU A 84 -1.28 7.82 -7.59
N SER A 85 -0.89 8.75 -6.73
CA SER A 85 -0.37 8.46 -5.39
C SER A 85 -1.22 9.20 -4.37
N ILE A 86 -1.74 8.47 -3.40
CA ILE A 86 -2.57 9.03 -2.33
C ILE A 86 -1.92 8.76 -0.97
N LYS A 87 -2.09 9.69 -0.03
CA LYS A 87 -1.52 9.59 1.33
C LYS A 87 -2.40 8.70 2.24
N LEU A 88 -2.69 7.51 1.75
CA LEU A 88 -3.44 6.46 2.44
C LEU A 88 -2.64 5.16 2.38
N GLY A 89 -2.14 4.72 3.51
CA GLY A 89 -1.37 3.50 3.64
C GLY A 89 -1.66 2.82 4.97
N GLY A 90 -0.82 1.87 5.37
CA GLY A 90 -0.95 1.09 6.60
C GLY A 90 -1.17 1.94 7.84
N ASP A 91 -0.47 3.08 7.94
CA ASP A 91 -0.56 4.01 9.08
C ASP A 91 -1.96 4.64 9.22
N LYS A 92 -2.66 4.86 8.09
CA LYS A 92 -4.02 5.41 8.13
C LYS A 92 -5.03 4.40 8.66
N PHE A 93 -4.87 3.13 8.30
CA PHE A 93 -5.66 2.05 8.89
C PHE A 93 -5.41 1.93 10.40
N ASP A 94 -4.15 2.03 10.84
CA ASP A 94 -3.80 2.01 12.27
C ASP A 94 -4.41 3.20 13.01
N GLN A 95 -4.34 4.40 12.45
CA GLN A 95 -4.97 5.60 12.99
C GLN A 95 -6.50 5.46 13.08
N ALA A 96 -7.14 4.79 12.12
CA ALA A 96 -8.58 4.53 12.17
C ALA A 96 -8.94 3.59 13.33
N VAL A 97 -8.14 2.55 13.58
CA VAL A 97 -8.30 1.66 14.74
C VAL A 97 -8.14 2.43 16.06
N VAL A 98 -7.09 3.26 16.18
CA VAL A 98 -6.87 4.11 17.38
C VAL A 98 -8.08 5.03 17.61
N ARG A 99 -8.55 5.71 16.56
CA ARG A 99 -9.69 6.63 16.63
C ARG A 99 -10.96 5.88 17.06
N TYR A 100 -11.26 4.75 16.41
CA TYR A 100 -12.42 3.94 16.73
C TYR A 100 -12.45 3.53 18.21
N LEU A 101 -11.36 2.98 18.73
CA LEU A 101 -11.28 2.53 20.11
C LEU A 101 -11.39 3.68 21.12
N ARG A 102 -10.82 4.82 20.76
CA ARG A 102 -10.92 6.04 21.57
C ARG A 102 -12.34 6.57 21.62
N GLU A 103 -13.01 6.68 20.49
CA GLU A 103 -14.36 7.25 20.40
C GLU A 103 -15.42 6.31 20.95
N ARG A 104 -15.32 5.02 20.65
CA ARG A 104 -16.32 4.04 21.03
C ARG A 104 -16.22 3.60 22.49
N TYR A 105 -14.99 3.46 23.00
CA TYR A 105 -14.73 2.84 24.31
C TYR A 105 -13.98 3.73 25.29
N GLY A 106 -13.55 4.94 24.89
CA GLY A 106 -12.68 5.77 25.71
C GLY A 106 -11.33 5.08 26.00
N LEU A 107 -10.91 4.16 25.11
CA LEU A 107 -9.69 3.38 25.28
C LEU A 107 -8.59 3.96 24.40
N LEU A 108 -7.52 4.47 25.03
CA LEU A 108 -6.33 4.96 24.34
C LEU A 108 -5.32 3.83 24.18
N ILE A 109 -4.96 3.53 22.92
CA ILE A 109 -3.94 2.55 22.54
C ILE A 109 -2.78 3.22 21.79
N GLY A 110 -1.62 2.57 21.77
CA GLY A 110 -0.49 2.99 20.93
C GLY A 110 -0.54 2.41 19.52
N GLU A 111 0.25 3.00 18.60
CA GLU A 111 0.31 2.61 17.18
C GLU A 111 0.63 1.13 16.99
N LYS A 112 1.62 0.58 17.73
CA LYS A 112 1.97 -0.85 17.67
C LYS A 112 0.80 -1.77 18.02
N MET A 113 -0.02 -1.36 18.98
CA MET A 113 -1.22 -2.14 19.35
C MET A 113 -2.27 -2.06 18.22
N ALA A 114 -2.44 -0.90 17.62
CA ALA A 114 -3.37 -0.71 16.49
C ALA A 114 -2.95 -1.56 15.28
N GLU A 115 -1.67 -1.56 14.95
CA GLU A 115 -1.12 -2.40 13.89
C GLU A 115 -1.36 -3.89 14.17
N MET A 116 -1.08 -4.35 15.39
CA MET A 116 -1.37 -5.73 15.79
C MET A 116 -2.85 -6.09 15.59
N VAL A 117 -3.75 -5.22 16.06
CA VAL A 117 -5.21 -5.42 15.90
C VAL A 117 -5.59 -5.50 14.43
N LYS A 118 -5.09 -4.57 13.61
CA LYS A 118 -5.32 -4.56 12.16
C LYS A 118 -4.85 -5.86 11.50
N ARG A 119 -3.63 -6.32 11.82
CA ARG A 119 -3.04 -7.53 11.23
C ARG A 119 -3.79 -8.80 11.65
N GLU A 120 -4.20 -8.90 12.90
CA GLU A 120 -4.83 -10.09 13.44
C GLU A 120 -6.31 -10.24 13.05
N ILE A 121 -7.09 -9.16 13.17
CA ILE A 121 -8.53 -9.20 12.96
C ILE A 121 -9.06 -8.18 11.94
N GLY A 122 -8.19 -7.32 11.38
CA GLY A 122 -8.60 -6.33 10.38
C GLY A 122 -9.13 -6.97 9.10
N THR A 123 -10.27 -6.50 8.62
CA THR A 123 -10.87 -6.96 7.37
C THR A 123 -11.76 -5.87 6.77
N VAL A 124 -11.85 -5.88 5.44
CA VAL A 124 -12.81 -5.09 4.66
C VAL A 124 -13.73 -5.98 3.82
N GLY A 125 -13.53 -7.29 3.87
CA GLY A 125 -14.36 -8.29 3.18
C GLY A 125 -15.82 -8.24 3.58
N ARG A 126 -16.68 -8.86 2.78
CA ARG A 126 -18.15 -8.87 3.03
C ARG A 126 -18.51 -9.58 4.34
N GLU A 127 -17.82 -10.67 4.60
CA GLU A 127 -18.02 -11.47 5.81
C GLU A 127 -16.81 -11.30 6.74
N PRO A 128 -16.91 -10.43 7.76
CA PRO A 128 -15.77 -10.09 8.62
C PRO A 128 -15.28 -11.25 9.49
N GLY A 129 -16.05 -12.35 9.58
CA GLY A 129 -15.73 -13.45 10.48
C GLY A 129 -16.09 -13.16 11.95
N ASN A 130 -15.74 -14.11 12.82
CA ASN A 130 -16.00 -14.04 14.25
C ASN A 130 -14.72 -13.84 15.08
N GLU A 131 -13.64 -13.45 14.45
CA GLU A 131 -12.36 -13.25 15.12
C GLU A 131 -12.46 -12.12 16.13
N VAL A 132 -11.84 -12.35 17.29
CA VAL A 132 -11.81 -11.42 18.41
C VAL A 132 -10.36 -11.23 18.85
N PHE A 133 -9.99 -10.00 19.19
CA PHE A 133 -8.67 -9.66 19.70
C PHE A 133 -8.77 -8.88 21.02
N ASP A 134 -7.93 -9.25 21.98
CA ASP A 134 -7.86 -8.61 23.28
C ASP A 134 -6.93 -7.40 23.27
N VAL A 135 -7.50 -6.23 23.16
CA VAL A 135 -6.77 -4.96 23.13
C VAL A 135 -6.50 -4.48 24.54
N LYS A 136 -5.26 -4.05 24.79
CA LYS A 136 -4.83 -3.44 26.05
C LYS A 136 -4.53 -1.97 25.83
N GLY A 137 -5.05 -1.10 26.70
CA GLY A 137 -4.86 0.33 26.60
C GLY A 137 -5.09 1.03 27.94
N ARG A 138 -5.16 2.35 27.89
CA ARG A 138 -5.48 3.20 29.04
C ARG A 138 -6.91 3.72 28.87
N ASN A 139 -7.74 3.48 29.87
CA ASN A 139 -9.06 4.09 29.96
C ASN A 139 -8.92 5.60 30.17
N LEU A 140 -9.56 6.40 29.30
CA LEU A 140 -9.44 7.86 29.33
C LEU A 140 -10.22 8.50 30.48
N THR A 141 -11.22 7.82 31.04
CA THR A 141 -12.03 8.32 32.15
C THR A 141 -11.35 8.06 33.49
N THR A 142 -10.83 6.84 33.70
CA THR A 142 -10.22 6.45 34.96
C THR A 142 -8.71 6.66 35.02
N GLY A 143 -8.05 6.78 33.86
CA GLY A 143 -6.59 6.83 33.72
C GLY A 143 -5.90 5.48 33.92
N LEU A 144 -6.63 4.42 34.24
CA LEU A 144 -6.08 3.10 34.56
C LEU A 144 -5.94 2.19 33.32
N PRO A 145 -5.08 1.16 33.40
CA PRO A 145 -5.02 0.12 32.38
C PRO A 145 -6.36 -0.60 32.25
N GLU A 146 -6.78 -0.82 31.01
CA GLU A 146 -7.99 -1.58 30.68
C GLU A 146 -7.70 -2.58 29.56
N LYS A 147 -8.36 -3.72 29.60
CA LYS A 147 -8.37 -4.74 28.57
C LYS A 147 -9.79 -4.87 28.00
N ARG A 148 -9.89 -4.93 26.68
CA ARG A 148 -11.18 -5.06 25.99
C ARG A 148 -11.08 -6.00 24.81
N SER A 149 -12.03 -6.89 24.66
CA SER A 149 -12.16 -7.74 23.49
C SER A 149 -12.92 -7.01 22.39
N ILE A 150 -12.34 -7.00 21.19
CA ILE A 150 -12.87 -6.32 19.99
C ILE A 150 -13.01 -7.35 18.88
N SER A 151 -14.10 -7.31 18.14
CA SER A 151 -14.34 -8.20 17.01
C SER A 151 -13.95 -7.57 15.66
N ALA A 152 -13.65 -8.42 14.68
CA ALA A 152 -13.41 -8.02 13.29
C ALA A 152 -14.60 -7.22 12.72
N ALA A 153 -15.82 -7.65 13.01
CA ALA A 153 -17.04 -6.99 12.57
C ALA A 153 -17.18 -5.55 13.07
N GLU A 154 -16.72 -5.27 14.31
CA GLU A 154 -16.73 -3.93 14.88
C GLU A 154 -15.73 -2.99 14.22
N LEU A 155 -14.56 -3.52 13.81
CA LEU A 155 -13.50 -2.70 13.17
C LEU A 155 -13.75 -2.46 11.69
N ARG A 156 -14.45 -3.38 11.02
CA ARG A 156 -14.66 -3.32 9.58
C ARG A 156 -15.12 -1.95 9.07
N PRO A 157 -16.12 -1.26 9.66
CA PRO A 157 -16.59 0.02 9.13
C PRO A 157 -15.50 1.09 9.03
N CYS A 158 -14.64 1.22 10.05
CA CYS A 158 -13.57 2.23 10.05
C CYS A 158 -12.43 1.91 9.07
N LEU A 159 -12.15 0.63 8.81
CA LEU A 159 -11.17 0.20 7.82
C LEU A 159 -11.73 0.32 6.40
N LEU A 160 -13.02 -0.02 6.22
CA LEU A 160 -13.70 0.03 4.93
C LEU A 160 -13.73 1.45 4.35
N GLU A 161 -13.93 2.47 5.18
CA GLU A 161 -13.92 3.88 4.76
C GLU A 161 -12.62 4.26 4.05
N ILE A 162 -11.47 3.80 4.56
CA ILE A 162 -10.15 4.06 3.96
C ILE A 162 -9.96 3.23 2.69
N ALA A 163 -10.31 1.94 2.75
CA ALA A 163 -10.18 1.05 1.60
C ALA A 163 -11.01 1.53 0.39
N GLN A 164 -12.22 2.06 0.64
CA GLN A 164 -13.05 2.64 -0.41
C GLN A 164 -12.41 3.85 -1.09
N GLN A 165 -11.66 4.68 -0.36
CA GLN A 165 -10.93 5.80 -0.96
C GLN A 165 -9.79 5.30 -1.87
N ILE A 166 -9.10 4.23 -1.48
CA ILE A 166 -8.08 3.60 -2.33
C ILE A 166 -8.71 3.05 -3.61
N VAL A 167 -9.83 2.33 -3.50
CA VAL A 167 -10.55 1.80 -4.67
C VAL A 167 -11.06 2.93 -5.58
N SER A 168 -11.52 4.05 -5.01
CA SER A 168 -11.94 5.21 -5.79
C SER A 168 -10.78 5.85 -6.57
N ALA A 169 -9.57 5.88 -5.98
CA ALA A 169 -8.38 6.34 -6.69
C ALA A 169 -7.99 5.37 -7.81
N MET A 170 -8.11 4.05 -7.61
CA MET A 170 -7.91 3.07 -8.68
C MET A 170 -8.88 3.30 -9.84
N GLN A 171 -10.17 3.53 -9.55
CA GLN A 171 -11.17 3.88 -10.56
C GLN A 171 -10.76 5.12 -11.35
N SER A 172 -10.33 6.18 -10.67
CA SER A 172 -9.86 7.42 -11.30
C SER A 172 -8.67 7.20 -12.25
N VAL A 173 -7.75 6.29 -11.91
CA VAL A 173 -6.63 5.91 -12.79
C VAL A 173 -7.14 5.18 -14.04
N LEU A 174 -8.05 4.22 -13.87
CA LEU A 174 -8.63 3.46 -14.98
C LEU A 174 -9.41 4.36 -15.95
N GLU A 175 -10.18 5.33 -15.43
CA GLU A 175 -10.95 6.28 -16.26
C GLU A 175 -10.05 7.15 -17.16
N ARG A 176 -8.81 7.40 -16.76
CA ARG A 176 -7.80 8.15 -17.52
C ARG A 176 -6.90 7.27 -18.40
N THR A 177 -7.05 5.96 -18.29
CA THR A 177 -6.24 4.98 -19.03
C THR A 177 -6.84 4.73 -20.42
N PRO A 178 -6.01 4.60 -21.48
CA PRO A 178 -6.50 4.22 -22.80
C PRO A 178 -7.35 2.94 -22.78
N PRO A 179 -8.49 2.91 -23.51
CA PRO A 179 -9.44 1.79 -23.46
C PRO A 179 -8.83 0.41 -23.80
N GLU A 180 -7.85 0.36 -24.67
CA GLU A 180 -7.16 -0.87 -25.07
C GLU A 180 -6.45 -1.48 -23.86
N LEU A 181 -5.75 -0.66 -23.07
CA LEU A 181 -5.04 -1.11 -21.87
C LEU A 181 -6.01 -1.46 -20.74
N VAL A 182 -7.16 -0.78 -20.65
CA VAL A 182 -8.23 -1.17 -19.71
C VAL A 182 -8.78 -2.55 -20.05
N GLY A 183 -8.94 -2.86 -21.34
CA GLY A 183 -9.32 -4.19 -21.79
C GLY A 183 -8.33 -5.29 -21.40
N ASP A 184 -7.03 -4.99 -21.46
CA ASP A 184 -5.97 -5.90 -21.00
C ASP A 184 -6.07 -6.12 -19.48
N ILE A 185 -6.24 -5.04 -18.71
CA ILE A 185 -6.38 -5.09 -17.25
C ILE A 185 -7.62 -5.85 -16.82
N PHE A 186 -8.74 -5.71 -17.54
CA PHE A 186 -9.95 -6.50 -17.29
C PHE A 186 -9.69 -8.00 -17.38
N THR A 187 -8.80 -8.41 -18.27
CA THR A 187 -8.44 -9.82 -18.48
C THR A 187 -7.36 -10.30 -17.51
N SER A 188 -6.32 -9.50 -17.28
CA SER A 188 -5.16 -9.85 -16.46
C SER A 188 -5.35 -9.61 -14.96
N GLY A 189 -6.25 -8.68 -14.60
CA GLY A 189 -6.45 -8.26 -13.22
C GLY A 189 -5.50 -7.17 -12.76
N ALA A 190 -5.59 -6.85 -11.46
CA ALA A 190 -4.69 -5.95 -10.74
C ALA A 190 -3.77 -6.75 -9.82
N VAL A 191 -2.51 -6.35 -9.71
CA VAL A 191 -1.56 -6.94 -8.77
C VAL A 191 -1.35 -5.97 -7.61
N MET A 192 -1.52 -6.48 -6.38
CA MET A 192 -1.36 -5.72 -5.15
C MET A 192 -0.03 -6.05 -4.47
N THR A 193 0.71 -5.02 -4.08
CA THR A 193 2.01 -5.11 -3.39
C THR A 193 2.02 -4.22 -2.15
N GLY A 194 3.10 -4.31 -1.37
CA GLY A 194 3.22 -3.59 -0.11
C GLY A 194 2.46 -4.23 1.05
N GLY A 195 2.85 -3.90 2.28
CA GLY A 195 2.27 -4.51 3.49
C GLY A 195 0.79 -4.20 3.71
N GLY A 196 0.31 -3.05 3.20
CA GLY A 196 -1.10 -2.68 3.29
C GLY A 196 -2.02 -3.53 2.40
N SER A 197 -1.49 -4.15 1.34
CA SER A 197 -2.22 -5.06 0.47
C SER A 197 -2.66 -6.36 1.15
N LEU A 198 -2.04 -6.70 2.28
CA LEU A 198 -2.37 -7.88 3.09
C LEU A 198 -3.64 -7.71 3.92
N LEU A 199 -4.28 -6.54 3.88
CA LEU A 199 -5.55 -6.33 4.57
C LEU A 199 -6.63 -7.24 3.97
N ARG A 200 -7.17 -8.12 4.81
CA ARG A 200 -8.12 -9.16 4.38
C ARG A 200 -9.35 -8.57 3.69
N GLY A 201 -9.73 -9.14 2.54
CA GLY A 201 -10.90 -8.77 1.77
C GLY A 201 -10.75 -7.49 0.93
N LEU A 202 -9.52 -6.96 0.80
CA LEU A 202 -9.28 -5.82 -0.09
C LEU A 202 -9.41 -6.24 -1.56
N ASP A 203 -8.96 -7.42 -1.91
CA ASP A 203 -9.14 -8.07 -3.20
C ASP A 203 -10.63 -8.22 -3.55
N GLU A 204 -11.43 -8.75 -2.63
CA GLU A 204 -12.88 -8.85 -2.77
C GLU A 204 -13.55 -7.48 -3.00
N LEU A 205 -13.11 -6.45 -2.27
CA LEU A 205 -13.63 -5.10 -2.40
C LEU A 205 -13.31 -4.48 -3.77
N ILE A 206 -12.08 -4.68 -4.28
CA ILE A 206 -11.66 -4.24 -5.60
C ILE A 206 -12.50 -4.93 -6.68
N GLU A 207 -12.63 -6.26 -6.60
CA GLU A 207 -13.43 -7.03 -7.57
C GLU A 207 -14.90 -6.62 -7.55
N GLU A 208 -15.47 -6.38 -6.36
CA GLU A 208 -16.85 -5.89 -6.23
C GLU A 208 -17.07 -4.54 -6.89
N LYS A 209 -16.15 -3.60 -6.71
CA LYS A 209 -16.34 -2.22 -7.13
C LYS A 209 -15.88 -1.93 -8.54
N LEU A 210 -14.81 -2.59 -8.98
CA LEU A 210 -14.18 -2.31 -10.27
C LEU A 210 -14.40 -3.42 -11.31
N HIS A 211 -14.95 -4.56 -10.89
CA HIS A 211 -15.12 -5.76 -11.73
C HIS A 211 -13.80 -6.26 -12.34
N ILE A 212 -12.70 -6.06 -11.64
CA ILE A 212 -11.35 -6.47 -11.99
C ILE A 212 -10.86 -7.40 -10.89
N LYS A 213 -10.37 -8.59 -11.25
CA LYS A 213 -9.71 -9.47 -10.29
C LYS A 213 -8.52 -8.76 -9.66
N ALA A 214 -8.30 -8.96 -8.38
CA ALA A 214 -7.14 -8.43 -7.67
C ALA A 214 -6.42 -9.56 -6.94
N GLU A 215 -5.11 -9.62 -7.09
CA GLU A 215 -4.28 -10.66 -6.48
C GLU A 215 -3.13 -10.00 -5.69
N VAL A 216 -2.89 -10.51 -4.49
CA VAL A 216 -1.73 -10.11 -3.69
C VAL A 216 -0.50 -10.82 -4.22
N ALA A 217 0.56 -10.07 -4.53
CA ALA A 217 1.82 -10.63 -5.02
C ALA A 217 2.46 -11.56 -4.00
N GLU A 218 3.18 -12.57 -4.50
CA GLU A 218 4.07 -13.38 -3.67
C GLU A 218 5.12 -12.46 -3.01
N SER A 219 5.30 -12.54 -1.69
CA SER A 219 6.18 -11.64 -0.93
C SER A 219 5.85 -10.14 -1.13
N ALA A 220 4.57 -9.77 -1.07
CA ALA A 220 4.09 -8.42 -1.35
C ALA A 220 4.87 -7.30 -0.63
N GLU A 221 5.29 -7.52 0.62
CA GLU A 221 6.08 -6.56 1.42
C GLU A 221 7.49 -6.31 0.84
N GLU A 222 8.04 -7.25 0.05
CA GLU A 222 9.41 -7.20 -0.47
C GLU A 222 9.49 -6.83 -1.96
N CYS A 223 8.35 -6.77 -2.67
CA CYS A 223 8.30 -6.57 -4.12
C CYS A 223 9.09 -5.34 -4.56
N VAL A 224 8.91 -4.19 -3.91
CA VAL A 224 9.63 -2.96 -4.24
C VAL A 224 11.14 -3.13 -4.06
N ALA A 225 11.58 -3.78 -3.00
CA ALA A 225 13.01 -4.01 -2.73
C ALA A 225 13.63 -5.01 -3.74
N ILE A 226 12.88 -6.04 -4.14
CA ILE A 226 13.32 -7.05 -5.12
C ILE A 226 13.44 -6.44 -6.51
N GLY A 227 12.53 -5.53 -6.86
CA GLY A 227 12.49 -4.90 -8.19
C GLY A 227 13.40 -3.68 -8.34
N THR A 228 14.03 -3.20 -7.25
CA THR A 228 14.98 -2.09 -7.26
C THR A 228 16.41 -2.56 -7.51
#